data_1408268225bb32d336531cf3ed428abf
#
_entry.id   1408268225bb32d336531cf3ed428abf
#
_cell.length_a   1.000
_cell.length_b   1.000
_cell.length_c   1.000
_cell.angle_alpha   90.00
_cell.angle_beta   90.00
_cell.angle_gamma   90.00
#
_symmetry.space_group_name_H-M   'P 1'
#
loop_
_entity.id
_entity.type
_entity.pdbx_description
1 polymer ?
#
loop_
_entity_poly.entity_id
_entity_poly.type
_entity_poly.pdbx_seq_one_letter_code
_entity_poly.pdbx_strand_id
1 'polypeptide(L)'
;MKISSKGLSWLKDKEDKVLNKLGNHIIYDDQTGLPVNTNEPLPKGATIGYGHLVKSDEDFRNGITENVATELLRSDIATAERAVKNNITVPLSQNQYDALVSLAYNIGTRNFATSTVVKYINNPNFHSSVYPNLESAWKAWNRSQGKISNGLINRRQNEWNMYSQGIY
;
A
#
# COMPACT_ATOMS: atom_id res chain seq x y z
N MET A 1 -13.03 1.58 -12.46
CA MET A 1 -12.41 0.32 -11.94
C MET A 1 -12.11 0.50 -10.48
N LYS A 2 -12.20 -0.55 -9.70
CA LYS A 2 -11.82 -0.60 -8.27
C LYS A 2 -10.92 -1.80 -8.05
N ILE A 3 -10.19 -1.79 -6.93
CA ILE A 3 -9.39 -2.94 -6.54
C ILE A 3 -10.26 -4.20 -6.45
N SER A 4 -9.77 -5.31 -6.98
CA SER A 4 -10.47 -6.60 -6.92
C SER A 4 -10.42 -7.21 -5.51
N SER A 5 -11.27 -8.21 -5.26
CA SER A 5 -11.21 -8.98 -4.01
C SER A 5 -9.86 -9.68 -3.83
N LYS A 6 -9.26 -10.18 -4.94
CA LYS A 6 -7.91 -10.75 -4.92
C LYS A 6 -6.85 -9.71 -4.57
N GLY A 7 -6.91 -8.53 -5.19
CA GLY A 7 -5.99 -7.43 -4.90
C GLY A 7 -6.10 -6.95 -3.45
N LEU A 8 -7.33 -6.85 -2.93
CA LEU A 8 -7.55 -6.48 -1.53
C LEU A 8 -7.00 -7.52 -0.56
N SER A 9 -7.24 -8.81 -0.82
CA SER A 9 -6.69 -9.91 -0.02
C SER A 9 -5.16 -9.89 -0.05
N TRP A 10 -4.58 -9.70 -1.23
CA TRP A 10 -3.13 -9.58 -1.40
C TRP A 10 -2.56 -8.41 -0.57
N LEU A 11 -3.21 -7.24 -0.59
CA LEU A 11 -2.80 -6.10 0.23
C LEU A 11 -2.84 -6.41 1.72
N LYS A 12 -3.91 -7.05 2.20
CA LYS A 12 -4.02 -7.47 3.60
C LYS A 12 -2.85 -8.34 4.05
N ASP A 13 -2.34 -9.20 3.16
CA ASP A 13 -1.20 -10.06 3.46
C ASP A 13 0.13 -9.29 3.51
N LYS A 14 0.20 -8.12 2.88
CA LYS A 14 1.41 -7.28 2.85
C LYS A 14 1.44 -6.20 3.92
N GLU A 15 0.32 -5.91 4.56
CA GLU A 15 0.25 -4.90 5.61
C GLU A 15 0.40 -5.54 6.99
N ASP A 16 1.15 -4.86 7.86
CA ASP A 16 1.29 -5.26 9.26
C ASP A 16 -0.02 -5.11 10.00
N LYS A 17 -0.25 -5.97 10.97
CA LYS A 17 -1.42 -5.93 11.86
C LYS A 17 -1.08 -6.53 13.20
N VAL A 18 -1.79 -6.13 14.23
CA VAL A 18 -1.71 -6.73 15.56
C VAL A 18 -3.11 -7.12 16.02
N LEU A 19 -3.28 -8.38 16.41
CA LEU A 19 -4.55 -8.94 16.85
C LEU A 19 -4.48 -9.31 18.34
N ASN A 20 -5.61 -9.17 19.04
CA ASN A 20 -5.76 -9.73 20.38
C ASN A 20 -6.15 -11.22 20.31
N LYS A 21 -6.35 -11.84 21.49
CA LYS A 21 -6.73 -13.28 21.60
C LYS A 21 -8.09 -13.61 20.96
N LEU A 22 -8.96 -12.60 20.81
CA LEU A 22 -10.27 -12.74 20.20
C LEU A 22 -10.25 -12.55 18.68
N GLY A 23 -9.08 -12.25 18.10
CA GLY A 23 -8.93 -11.99 16.67
C GLY A 23 -9.31 -10.56 16.24
N ASN A 24 -9.56 -9.65 17.18
CA ASN A 24 -9.81 -8.26 16.88
C ASN A 24 -8.49 -7.49 16.71
N HIS A 25 -8.48 -6.52 15.80
CA HIS A 25 -7.35 -5.63 15.59
C HIS A 25 -7.25 -4.65 16.78
N ILE A 26 -6.03 -4.46 17.27
CA ILE A 26 -5.72 -3.52 18.36
C ILE A 26 -4.68 -2.51 17.90
N ILE A 27 -4.62 -1.36 18.59
CA ILE A 27 -3.67 -0.30 18.28
C ILE A 27 -2.25 -0.76 18.59
N TYR A 28 -1.34 -0.49 17.66
CA TYR A 28 0.09 -0.73 17.82
C TYR A 28 0.90 0.49 17.36
N ASP A 29 2.15 0.56 17.77
CA ASP A 29 3.08 1.58 17.30
C ASP A 29 3.75 1.05 16.01
N ASP A 30 3.63 1.76 14.92
CA ASP A 30 4.18 1.38 13.62
C ASP A 30 5.73 1.34 13.60
N GLN A 31 6.38 2.05 14.54
CA GLN A 31 7.84 2.05 14.65
C GLN A 31 8.37 0.80 15.35
N THR A 32 7.63 0.26 16.29
CA THR A 32 8.05 -0.90 17.10
C THR A 32 7.32 -2.19 16.72
N GLY A 33 6.16 -2.09 16.10
CA GLY A 33 5.26 -3.23 15.83
C GLY A 33 4.56 -3.78 17.08
N LEU A 34 4.68 -3.11 18.24
CA LEU A 34 4.16 -3.58 19.51
C LEU A 34 2.84 -2.88 19.88
N PRO A 35 1.92 -3.59 20.59
CA PRO A 35 0.71 -2.96 21.10
C PRO A 35 1.02 -1.76 21.98
N VAL A 36 0.18 -0.73 21.89
CA VAL A 36 0.30 0.47 22.73
C VAL A 36 -0.54 0.34 23.99
N ASN A 37 -0.16 1.09 25.05
CA ASN A 37 -0.99 1.24 26.23
C ASN A 37 -2.14 2.21 25.94
N THR A 38 -3.37 1.69 25.86
CA THR A 38 -4.56 2.48 25.53
C THR A 38 -5.10 3.32 26.68
N ASN A 39 -4.54 3.19 27.90
CA ASN A 39 -4.87 4.03 29.05
C ASN A 39 -4.05 5.34 29.11
N GLU A 40 -3.11 5.50 28.19
CA GLU A 40 -2.25 6.67 28.05
C GLU A 40 -2.52 7.38 26.72
N PRO A 41 -2.03 8.62 26.54
CA PRO A 41 -2.06 9.27 25.24
C PRO A 41 -1.37 8.43 24.17
N LEU A 42 -1.99 8.33 23.00
CA LEU A 42 -1.46 7.51 21.92
C LEU A 42 -0.17 8.12 21.34
N PRO A 43 0.84 7.29 20.99
CA PRO A 43 2.04 7.79 20.32
C PRO A 43 1.71 8.28 18.91
N LYS A 44 2.59 9.08 18.34
CA LYS A 44 2.43 9.63 16.99
C LYS A 44 2.25 8.56 15.91
N GLY A 45 2.85 7.38 16.08
CA GLY A 45 2.77 6.24 15.15
C GLY A 45 1.65 5.26 15.47
N ALA A 46 0.65 5.63 16.28
CA ALA A 46 -0.47 4.75 16.64
C ALA A 46 -1.24 4.33 15.38
N THR A 47 -1.28 3.03 15.13
CA THR A 47 -1.81 2.40 13.91
C THR A 47 -2.76 1.28 14.30
N ILE A 48 -3.78 1.02 13.48
CA ILE A 48 -4.73 -0.08 13.71
C ILE A 48 -5.14 -0.71 12.37
N GLY A 49 -5.66 -1.92 12.43
CA GLY A 49 -6.12 -2.64 11.25
C GLY A 49 -4.95 -2.96 10.31
N TYR A 50 -5.11 -2.68 9.06
CA TYR A 50 -4.12 -2.95 8.01
C TYR A 50 -3.29 -1.68 7.67
N GLY A 51 -2.68 -1.08 8.68
CA GLY A 51 -1.82 0.08 8.49
C GLY A 51 -2.54 1.43 8.58
N HIS A 52 -3.76 1.49 9.13
CA HIS A 52 -4.48 2.74 9.29
C HIS A 52 -3.89 3.57 10.44
N LEU A 53 -3.36 4.75 10.12
CA LEU A 53 -2.87 5.70 11.12
C LEU A 53 -4.07 6.30 11.87
N VAL A 54 -4.11 6.09 13.19
CA VAL A 54 -5.22 6.58 14.04
C VAL A 54 -5.21 8.11 14.09
N LYS A 55 -6.35 8.71 13.78
CA LYS A 55 -6.55 10.16 13.80
C LYS A 55 -7.06 10.63 15.17
N SER A 56 -6.89 11.92 15.45
CA SER A 56 -7.27 12.51 16.75
C SER A 56 -8.77 12.46 17.06
N ASP A 57 -9.61 12.38 16.01
CA ASP A 57 -11.08 12.28 16.13
C ASP A 57 -11.60 10.85 16.14
N GLU A 58 -10.70 9.86 16.06
CA GLU A 58 -11.04 8.44 16.06
C GLU A 58 -10.75 7.80 17.41
N ASP A 59 -11.67 6.96 17.88
CA ASP A 59 -11.50 6.18 19.10
C ASP A 59 -11.54 4.68 18.80
N PHE A 60 -10.36 4.07 18.76
CA PHE A 60 -10.18 2.63 18.54
C PHE A 60 -9.54 1.93 19.74
N ARG A 61 -9.58 2.54 20.93
CA ARG A 61 -8.90 2.01 22.13
C ARG A 61 -9.39 0.63 22.55
N ASN A 62 -10.62 0.30 22.23
CA ASN A 62 -11.22 -1.03 22.51
C ASN A 62 -11.00 -2.06 21.40
N GLY A 63 -10.22 -1.71 20.37
CA GLY A 63 -10.03 -2.56 19.21
C GLY A 63 -11.16 -2.49 18.19
N ILE A 64 -10.97 -3.12 17.07
CA ILE A 64 -11.95 -3.20 15.96
C ILE A 64 -12.04 -4.61 15.40
N THR A 65 -13.19 -4.94 14.85
CA THR A 65 -13.41 -6.22 14.16
C THR A 65 -12.68 -6.26 12.83
N GLU A 66 -12.52 -7.47 12.26
CA GLU A 66 -11.99 -7.67 10.90
C GLU A 66 -12.78 -6.89 9.85
N ASN A 67 -14.11 -6.85 9.96
CA ASN A 67 -14.95 -6.10 9.02
C ASN A 67 -14.66 -4.60 9.07
N VAL A 68 -14.52 -4.03 10.26
CA VAL A 68 -14.17 -2.60 10.43
C VAL A 68 -12.77 -2.33 9.90
N ALA A 69 -11.80 -3.21 10.18
CA ALA A 69 -10.44 -3.08 9.66
C ALA A 69 -10.41 -3.12 8.12
N THR A 70 -11.21 -3.98 7.51
CA THR A 70 -11.37 -4.05 6.04
C THR A 70 -11.96 -2.76 5.47
N GLU A 71 -12.97 -2.19 6.11
CA GLU A 71 -13.57 -0.93 5.66
C GLU A 71 -12.59 0.26 5.80
N LEU A 72 -11.79 0.29 6.86
CA LEU A 72 -10.71 1.28 6.99
C LEU A 72 -9.69 1.14 5.87
N LEU A 73 -9.27 -0.08 5.54
CA LEU A 73 -8.35 -0.34 4.43
C LEU A 73 -8.94 0.12 3.10
N ARG A 74 -10.21 -0.18 2.83
CA ARG A 74 -10.90 0.28 1.59
C ARG A 74 -10.91 1.82 1.52
N SER A 75 -11.19 2.49 2.61
CA SER A 75 -11.17 3.95 2.68
C SER A 75 -9.77 4.52 2.42
N ASP A 76 -8.74 3.92 3.01
CA ASP A 76 -7.35 4.36 2.84
C ASP A 76 -6.86 4.13 1.40
N ILE A 77 -7.22 2.99 0.80
CA ILE A 77 -6.88 2.65 -0.59
C ILE A 77 -7.58 3.59 -1.59
N ALA A 78 -8.74 4.14 -1.28
CA ALA A 78 -9.49 5.00 -2.19
C ALA A 78 -8.66 6.17 -2.72
N THR A 79 -7.75 6.70 -1.94
CA THR A 79 -6.81 7.75 -2.36
C THR A 79 -5.82 7.23 -3.41
N ALA A 80 -5.29 6.03 -3.22
CA ALA A 80 -4.41 5.38 -4.19
C ALA A 80 -5.16 5.03 -5.49
N GLU A 81 -6.40 4.56 -5.38
CA GLU A 81 -7.27 4.29 -6.54
C GLU A 81 -7.49 5.55 -7.38
N ARG A 82 -7.76 6.69 -6.72
CA ARG A 82 -7.87 7.99 -7.41
C ARG A 82 -6.56 8.40 -8.07
N ALA A 83 -5.42 8.16 -7.44
CA ALA A 83 -4.12 8.48 -8.02
C ALA A 83 -3.85 7.66 -9.29
N VAL A 84 -4.16 6.37 -9.29
CA VAL A 84 -4.04 5.53 -10.50
C VAL A 84 -4.97 6.04 -11.59
N LYS A 85 -6.24 6.27 -11.28
CA LYS A 85 -7.23 6.78 -12.22
C LYS A 85 -6.83 8.11 -12.86
N ASN A 86 -6.28 9.03 -12.05
CA ASN A 86 -5.95 10.38 -12.50
C ASN A 86 -4.62 10.45 -13.27
N ASN A 87 -3.71 9.53 -13.07
CA ASN A 87 -2.37 9.60 -13.65
C ASN A 87 -2.12 8.57 -14.76
N ILE A 88 -2.85 7.47 -14.83
CA ILE A 88 -2.75 6.50 -15.91
C ILE A 88 -3.80 6.81 -16.98
N THR A 89 -3.33 7.04 -18.19
CA THR A 89 -4.18 7.47 -19.31
C THR A 89 -4.48 6.36 -20.32
N VAL A 90 -3.89 5.18 -20.12
CA VAL A 90 -4.08 4.02 -20.99
C VAL A 90 -5.02 2.99 -20.33
N PRO A 91 -5.69 2.12 -21.10
CA PRO A 91 -6.50 1.03 -20.55
C PRO A 91 -5.65 0.08 -19.70
N LEU A 92 -6.20 -0.40 -18.60
CA LEU A 92 -5.57 -1.36 -17.68
C LEU A 92 -6.43 -2.60 -17.55
N SER A 93 -5.80 -3.76 -17.48
CA SER A 93 -6.45 -4.98 -16.99
C SER A 93 -6.62 -4.90 -15.46
N GLN A 94 -7.44 -5.77 -14.88
CA GLN A 94 -7.68 -5.77 -13.43
C GLN A 94 -6.40 -6.01 -12.62
N ASN A 95 -5.57 -6.98 -13.05
CA ASN A 95 -4.30 -7.27 -12.36
C ASN A 95 -3.30 -6.11 -12.45
N GLN A 96 -3.27 -5.43 -13.60
CA GLN A 96 -2.43 -4.22 -13.74
C GLN A 96 -2.91 -3.10 -12.81
N TYR A 97 -4.22 -2.89 -12.75
CA TYR A 97 -4.81 -1.90 -11.87
C TYR A 97 -4.53 -2.22 -10.39
N ASP A 98 -4.75 -3.46 -9.97
CA ASP A 98 -4.52 -3.88 -8.58
C ASP A 98 -3.05 -3.69 -8.17
N ALA A 99 -2.11 -4.05 -9.04
CA ALA A 99 -0.69 -3.85 -8.79
C ALA A 99 -0.30 -2.37 -8.67
N LEU A 100 -0.87 -1.50 -9.53
CA LEU A 100 -0.62 -0.06 -9.47
C LEU A 100 -1.23 0.58 -8.23
N VAL A 101 -2.41 0.14 -7.80
CA VAL A 101 -3.02 0.59 -6.55
C VAL A 101 -2.13 0.22 -5.36
N SER A 102 -1.59 -1.00 -5.33
CA SER A 102 -0.64 -1.41 -4.30
C SER A 102 0.61 -0.52 -4.28
N LEU A 103 1.20 -0.27 -5.44
CA LEU A 103 2.37 0.61 -5.55
C LEU A 103 2.04 2.02 -5.05
N ALA A 104 0.97 2.62 -5.55
CA ALA A 104 0.56 3.98 -5.18
C ALA A 104 0.26 4.10 -3.68
N TYR A 105 -0.38 3.09 -3.09
CA TYR A 105 -0.67 3.03 -1.66
C TYR A 105 0.61 2.98 -0.82
N ASN A 106 1.59 2.17 -1.24
CA ASN A 106 2.82 1.97 -0.48
C ASN A 106 3.81 3.14 -0.60
N ILE A 107 4.04 3.66 -1.82
CA ILE A 107 5.00 4.75 -2.04
C ILE A 107 4.42 6.14 -1.83
N GLY A 108 3.11 6.25 -1.73
CA GLY A 108 2.37 7.50 -1.62
C GLY A 108 1.96 8.08 -2.98
N THR A 109 0.80 8.73 -2.99
CA THR A 109 0.16 9.19 -4.23
C THR A 109 0.98 10.28 -4.96
N ARG A 110 1.68 11.12 -4.21
CA ARG A 110 2.55 12.16 -4.79
C ARG A 110 3.74 11.54 -5.53
N ASN A 111 4.42 10.61 -4.88
CA ASN A 111 5.53 9.88 -5.50
C ASN A 111 5.08 9.09 -6.71
N PHE A 112 3.93 8.45 -6.62
CA PHE A 112 3.34 7.71 -7.74
C PHE A 112 3.08 8.63 -8.94
N ALA A 113 2.42 9.76 -8.73
CA ALA A 113 2.03 10.69 -9.80
C ALA A 113 3.23 11.20 -10.62
N THR A 114 4.38 11.39 -9.97
CA THR A 114 5.61 11.90 -10.63
C THR A 114 6.59 10.80 -11.01
N SER A 115 6.23 9.52 -10.78
CA SER A 115 7.14 8.40 -10.97
C SER A 115 7.47 8.12 -12.45
N THR A 116 8.63 7.55 -12.67
CA THR A 116 9.04 7.01 -13.98
C THR A 116 8.14 5.84 -14.40
N VAL A 117 7.55 5.10 -13.44
CA VAL A 117 6.57 4.05 -13.72
C VAL A 117 5.38 4.60 -14.51
N VAL A 118 4.78 5.69 -14.05
CA VAL A 118 3.63 6.33 -14.73
C VAL A 118 4.04 6.82 -16.13
N LYS A 119 5.21 7.39 -16.28
CA LYS A 119 5.70 7.86 -17.58
C LYS A 119 5.86 6.73 -18.59
N TYR A 120 6.45 5.60 -18.18
CA TYR A 120 6.58 4.42 -19.04
C TYR A 120 5.23 3.84 -19.47
N ILE A 121 4.28 3.75 -18.54
CA ILE A 121 2.96 3.17 -18.84
C ILE A 121 2.18 4.05 -19.83
N ASN A 122 2.21 5.37 -19.64
CA ASN A 122 1.44 6.30 -20.44
C ASN A 122 2.05 6.57 -21.83
N ASN A 123 3.35 6.39 -22.00
CA ASN A 123 4.03 6.68 -23.25
C ASN A 123 4.98 5.55 -23.66
N PRO A 124 4.59 4.74 -24.66
CA PRO A 124 5.44 3.65 -25.17
C PRO A 124 6.80 4.11 -25.70
N ASN A 125 6.91 5.37 -26.11
CA ASN A 125 8.14 5.96 -26.65
C ASN A 125 8.98 6.68 -25.58
N PHE A 126 8.56 6.62 -24.32
CA PHE A 126 9.31 7.24 -23.22
C PHE A 126 10.61 6.45 -22.95
N HIS A 127 11.70 7.18 -22.76
CA HIS A 127 13.00 6.63 -22.38
C HIS A 127 13.54 7.39 -21.17
N SER A 128 13.84 6.65 -20.11
CA SER A 128 14.51 7.20 -18.94
C SER A 128 16.03 7.11 -19.11
N SER A 129 16.73 8.15 -18.67
CA SER A 129 18.20 8.13 -18.58
C SER A 129 18.73 7.27 -17.42
N VAL A 130 17.85 6.91 -16.47
CA VAL A 130 18.22 6.19 -15.23
C VAL A 130 17.73 4.75 -15.25
N TYR A 131 16.50 4.52 -15.70
CA TYR A 131 15.87 3.19 -15.68
C TYR A 131 15.63 2.69 -17.11
N PRO A 132 16.22 1.54 -17.50
CA PRO A 132 16.15 1.07 -18.90
C PRO A 132 14.74 0.59 -19.30
N ASN A 133 13.86 0.25 -18.38
CA ASN A 133 12.52 -0.25 -18.65
C ASN A 133 11.56 -0.04 -17.46
N LEU A 134 10.28 -0.36 -17.68
CA LEU A 134 9.23 -0.24 -16.67
C LEU A 134 9.55 -1.09 -15.42
N GLU A 135 9.99 -2.33 -15.59
CA GLU A 135 10.32 -3.23 -14.49
C GLU A 135 11.38 -2.64 -13.57
N SER A 136 12.47 -2.12 -14.12
CA SER A 136 13.56 -1.51 -13.34
C SER A 136 13.09 -0.24 -12.61
N ALA A 137 12.26 0.59 -13.25
CA ALA A 137 11.67 1.76 -12.63
C ALA A 137 10.75 1.38 -11.46
N TRP A 138 9.96 0.32 -11.61
CA TRP A 138 9.08 -0.20 -10.56
C TRP A 138 9.89 -0.71 -9.35
N LYS A 139 10.87 -1.57 -9.61
CA LYS A 139 11.69 -2.21 -8.58
C LYS A 139 12.65 -1.25 -7.86
N ALA A 140 12.89 -0.06 -8.42
CA ALA A 140 13.69 0.96 -7.76
C ALA A 140 13.04 1.53 -6.47
N TRP A 141 11.73 1.35 -6.28
CA TRP A 141 11.02 1.74 -5.07
C TRP A 141 11.24 0.73 -3.93
N ASN A 142 12.49 0.57 -3.51
CA ASN A 142 12.94 -0.47 -2.57
C ASN A 142 13.63 0.08 -1.32
N ARG A 143 13.52 1.40 -1.05
CA ARG A 143 14.15 2.03 0.10
C ARG A 143 13.15 2.47 1.15
N SER A 144 13.52 2.26 2.41
CA SER A 144 12.83 2.80 3.58
C SER A 144 13.84 3.56 4.44
N GLN A 145 13.50 4.81 4.80
CA GLN A 145 14.40 5.68 5.57
C GLN A 145 15.81 5.79 4.94
N GLY A 146 15.87 5.88 3.63
CA GLY A 146 17.12 6.02 2.87
C GLY A 146 17.94 4.74 2.70
N LYS A 147 17.49 3.61 3.24
CA LYS A 147 18.18 2.31 3.17
C LYS A 147 17.40 1.30 2.33
N ILE A 148 18.12 0.41 1.64
CA ILE A 148 17.49 -0.70 0.92
C ILE A 148 16.82 -1.63 1.92
N SER A 149 15.56 -1.99 1.62
CA SER A 149 14.73 -2.88 2.42
C SER A 149 14.43 -4.17 1.65
N ASN A 150 14.81 -5.32 2.21
CA ASN A 150 14.49 -6.63 1.63
C ASN A 150 12.98 -6.87 1.53
N GLY A 151 12.21 -6.38 2.49
CA GLY A 151 10.75 -6.43 2.44
C GLY A 151 10.18 -5.67 1.24
N LEU A 152 10.72 -4.48 0.95
CA LEU A 152 10.31 -3.70 -0.21
C LEU A 152 10.79 -4.31 -1.53
N ILE A 153 11.97 -4.91 -1.59
CA ILE A 153 12.44 -5.66 -2.76
C ILE A 153 11.45 -6.77 -3.09
N ASN A 154 11.05 -7.57 -2.09
CA ASN A 154 10.09 -8.65 -2.27
C ASN A 154 8.70 -8.14 -2.66
N ARG A 155 8.24 -7.05 -2.04
CA ARG A 155 6.96 -6.42 -2.38
C ARG A 155 6.94 -5.95 -3.84
N ARG A 156 7.98 -5.27 -4.30
CA ARG A 156 8.09 -4.81 -5.70
C ARG A 156 8.13 -5.97 -6.69
N GLN A 157 8.83 -7.05 -6.35
CA GLN A 157 8.85 -8.25 -7.20
C GLN A 157 7.45 -8.88 -7.31
N ASN A 158 6.73 -8.99 -6.21
CA ASN A 158 5.39 -9.57 -6.19
C ASN A 158 4.37 -8.66 -6.91
N GLU A 159 4.47 -7.35 -6.73
CA GLU A 159 3.65 -6.39 -7.49
C GLU A 159 3.93 -6.49 -9.00
N TRP A 160 5.19 -6.64 -9.39
CA TRP A 160 5.58 -6.81 -10.79
C TRP A 160 5.04 -8.11 -11.38
N ASN A 161 5.07 -9.21 -10.63
CA ASN A 161 4.47 -10.48 -11.05
C ASN A 161 2.95 -10.33 -11.25
N MET A 162 2.29 -9.61 -10.36
CA MET A 162 0.86 -9.30 -10.51
C MET A 162 0.61 -8.46 -11.77
N TYR A 163 1.36 -7.39 -11.95
CA TYR A 163 1.22 -6.48 -13.09
C TYR A 163 1.48 -7.19 -14.42
N SER A 164 2.60 -7.90 -14.53
CA SER A 164 3.09 -8.46 -15.80
C SER A 164 2.47 -9.81 -16.16
N GLN A 165 2.05 -10.62 -15.16
CA GLN A 165 1.62 -12.01 -15.35
C GLN A 165 0.28 -12.34 -14.69
N GLY A 166 -0.32 -11.42 -13.91
CA GLY A 166 -1.56 -11.68 -13.18
C GLY A 166 -1.41 -12.66 -12.01
N ILE A 167 -0.21 -12.80 -11.46
CA ILE A 167 0.09 -13.66 -10.31
C ILE A 167 -0.06 -12.83 -9.03
N TYR A 168 -1.02 -13.21 -8.17
CA TYR A 168 -1.31 -12.56 -6.89
C TYR A 168 -0.58 -13.21 -5.72
#